data_7d261e87a1038aa1ebc353384b4b2093
#
_entry.id   7d261e87a1038aa1ebc353384b4b2093
#
_cell.length_a   1.000
_cell.length_b   1.000
_cell.length_c   1.000
_cell.angle_alpha   90.00
_cell.angle_beta   90.00
_cell.angle_gamma   90.00
#
_symmetry.space_group_name_H-M   'P 1'
#
loop_
_entity.id
_entity.type
_entity.pdbx_description
1 polymer ?
#
loop_
_entity_poly.entity_id
_entity_poly.type
_entity_poly.pdbx_seq_one_letter_code
_entity_poly.pdbx_strand_id
1 'polypeptide(L)'
;MSDADVATEAPAALPGDGLREGIIDALRRDIGEGLVDTHLMPNDDLWIRVATDAWRAAAASLHAAGFDYFCYLSAIDWMPSPYGRGEDDPTQPPPERTTEIKQGYAGGETRFQMLARLTDTKRHVGVTLKADVPDDALAVDSWIPVYAGANWHERETHEMFGIGFNGHPDLRNIYLPTEFEGYPLRKD
;
A
#
# COMPACT_ATOMS: atom_id res chain seq x y z
N MET A 1 -6.76 0.21 43.63
CA MET A 1 -7.87 -0.08 42.71
C MET A 1 -7.20 -0.57 41.45
N SER A 2 -7.44 -1.82 41.15
CA SER A 2 -6.69 -2.58 40.11
C SER A 2 -7.26 -2.21 38.74
N ASP A 3 -6.42 -1.69 37.84
CA ASP A 3 -6.72 -1.58 36.43
C ASP A 3 -6.78 -2.99 35.84
N ALA A 4 -7.99 -3.40 35.48
CA ALA A 4 -8.18 -4.65 34.77
C ALA A 4 -7.78 -4.44 33.31
N ASP A 5 -6.71 -5.13 32.88
CA ASP A 5 -6.35 -5.33 31.49
C ASP A 5 -7.58 -5.88 30.73
N VAL A 6 -8.22 -5.05 29.96
CA VAL A 6 -9.20 -5.50 28.95
C VAL A 6 -8.41 -6.02 27.77
N ALA A 7 -8.10 -7.33 27.80
CA ALA A 7 -7.64 -8.03 26.62
C ALA A 7 -8.74 -7.91 25.55
N THR A 8 -8.49 -7.13 24.53
CA THR A 8 -9.36 -7.05 23.34
C THR A 8 -9.18 -8.36 22.58
N GLU A 9 -10.10 -9.29 22.84
CA GLU A 9 -10.17 -10.55 22.10
C GLU A 9 -10.44 -10.23 20.63
N ALA A 10 -9.59 -10.74 19.73
CA ALA A 10 -9.77 -10.54 18.29
C ALA A 10 -11.14 -11.13 17.89
N PRO A 11 -11.96 -10.42 17.11
CA PRO A 11 -13.27 -10.91 16.70
C PRO A 11 -13.12 -12.22 15.92
N ALA A 12 -13.92 -13.23 16.30
CA ALA A 12 -13.94 -14.50 15.61
C ALA A 12 -14.30 -14.31 14.13
N ALA A 13 -13.57 -15.00 13.25
CA ALA A 13 -13.84 -14.98 11.81
C ALA A 13 -15.31 -15.37 11.54
N LEU A 14 -16.02 -14.55 10.77
CA LEU A 14 -17.39 -14.87 10.39
C LEU A 14 -17.40 -16.07 9.42
N PRO A 15 -18.38 -16.97 9.55
CA PRO A 15 -18.57 -18.04 8.56
C PRO A 15 -18.83 -17.40 7.18
N GLY A 16 -17.97 -17.68 6.19
CA GLY A 16 -18.18 -17.20 4.81
C GLY A 16 -17.00 -16.48 4.14
N ASP A 17 -15.84 -16.33 4.81
CA ASP A 17 -14.64 -15.71 4.21
C ASP A 17 -13.82 -16.63 3.29
N GLY A 18 -14.34 -17.83 2.98
CA GLY A 18 -13.65 -18.80 2.13
C GLY A 18 -13.23 -18.27 0.75
N LEU A 19 -13.92 -17.24 0.25
CA LEU A 19 -13.50 -16.56 -0.98
C LEU A 19 -12.19 -15.79 -0.79
N ARG A 20 -12.09 -14.96 0.25
CA ARG A 20 -10.90 -14.16 0.53
C ARG A 20 -9.74 -15.03 1.02
N GLU A 21 -10.02 -16.05 1.81
CA GLU A 21 -9.03 -17.07 2.20
C GLU A 21 -8.48 -17.80 0.97
N GLY A 22 -9.34 -18.19 0.03
CA GLY A 22 -8.94 -18.81 -1.23
C GLY A 22 -8.07 -17.92 -2.11
N ILE A 23 -8.26 -16.59 -2.08
CA ILE A 23 -7.40 -15.60 -2.76
C ILE A 23 -6.02 -15.59 -2.11
N ILE A 24 -5.95 -15.53 -0.77
CA ILE A 24 -4.68 -15.56 -0.03
C ILE A 24 -3.91 -16.85 -0.32
N ASP A 25 -4.60 -18.00 -0.30
CA ASP A 25 -3.96 -19.29 -0.56
C ASP A 25 -3.48 -19.45 -2.00
N ALA A 26 -4.21 -18.90 -2.97
CA ALA A 26 -3.75 -18.86 -4.35
C ALA A 26 -2.49 -18.00 -4.49
N LEU A 27 -2.52 -16.82 -3.91
CA LEU A 27 -1.37 -15.92 -3.96
C LEU A 27 -0.14 -16.54 -3.25
N ARG A 28 -0.33 -17.16 -2.08
CA ARG A 28 0.74 -17.88 -1.36
C ARG A 28 1.37 -18.99 -2.19
N ARG A 29 0.58 -19.73 -2.97
CA ARG A 29 1.12 -20.75 -3.89
C ARG A 29 1.96 -20.17 -5.01
N ASP A 30 1.55 -18.99 -5.52
CA ASP A 30 2.17 -18.39 -6.70
C ASP A 30 3.45 -17.62 -6.37
N ILE A 31 3.48 -16.91 -5.23
CA ILE A 31 4.62 -16.06 -4.84
C ILE A 31 5.36 -16.55 -3.58
N GLY A 32 4.89 -17.62 -2.92
CA GLY A 32 5.58 -18.22 -1.77
C GLY A 32 5.92 -17.24 -0.66
N GLU A 33 7.19 -17.16 -0.31
CA GLU A 33 7.75 -16.24 0.70
C GLU A 33 7.56 -14.75 0.35
N GLY A 34 7.21 -14.44 -0.90
CA GLY A 34 6.85 -13.09 -1.32
C GLY A 34 5.54 -12.58 -0.73
N LEU A 35 4.69 -13.44 -0.16
CA LEU A 35 3.54 -13.05 0.66
C LEU A 35 4.01 -12.84 2.10
N VAL A 36 4.10 -11.59 2.55
CA VAL A 36 4.69 -11.24 3.85
C VAL A 36 3.65 -11.24 4.96
N ASP A 37 2.51 -10.58 4.75
CA ASP A 37 1.46 -10.49 5.77
C ASP A 37 0.08 -10.25 5.15
N THR A 38 -0.98 -10.50 5.91
CA THR A 38 -2.36 -10.31 5.47
C THR A 38 -3.20 -9.73 6.60
N HIS A 39 -4.15 -8.87 6.23
CA HIS A 39 -5.20 -8.44 7.14
C HIS A 39 -6.55 -8.88 6.56
N LEU A 40 -7.15 -9.85 7.22
CA LEU A 40 -8.47 -10.41 6.87
C LEU A 40 -9.36 -10.34 8.11
N MET A 41 -10.25 -9.35 8.14
CA MET A 41 -11.19 -9.15 9.23
C MET A 41 -12.64 -9.15 8.70
N PRO A 42 -13.61 -9.57 9.51
CA PRO A 42 -15.02 -9.50 9.15
C PRO A 42 -15.43 -8.05 8.81
N ASN A 43 -16.14 -7.86 7.70
CA ASN A 43 -16.63 -6.57 7.22
C ASN A 43 -15.55 -5.51 6.93
N ASP A 44 -14.30 -5.91 6.77
CA ASP A 44 -13.20 -5.04 6.35
C ASP A 44 -12.65 -5.48 4.99
N ASP A 45 -11.90 -4.61 4.32
CA ASP A 45 -11.22 -4.95 3.08
C ASP A 45 -10.12 -5.98 3.31
N LEU A 46 -9.85 -6.80 2.29
CA LEU A 46 -8.69 -7.67 2.28
C LEU A 46 -7.44 -6.84 1.95
N TRP A 47 -6.49 -6.82 2.87
CA TRP A 47 -5.18 -6.21 2.68
C TRP A 47 -4.09 -7.28 2.68
N ILE A 48 -3.15 -7.16 1.75
CA ILE A 48 -2.06 -8.12 1.59
C ILE A 48 -0.75 -7.35 1.43
N ARG A 49 0.23 -7.66 2.28
CA ARG A 49 1.58 -7.14 2.15
C ARG A 49 2.46 -8.15 1.46
N VAL A 50 3.16 -7.72 0.42
CA VAL A 50 4.07 -8.55 -0.37
C VAL A 50 5.48 -7.98 -0.35
N ALA A 51 6.47 -8.83 -0.56
CA ALA A 51 7.86 -8.41 -0.73
C ALA A 51 8.00 -7.55 -2.00
N THR A 52 8.95 -6.62 -1.98
CA THR A 52 9.18 -5.67 -3.08
C THR A 52 9.51 -6.37 -4.40
N ASP A 53 10.27 -7.44 -4.36
CA ASP A 53 10.63 -8.27 -5.52
C ASP A 53 9.46 -9.12 -6.05
N ALA A 54 8.46 -9.41 -5.20
CA ALA A 54 7.24 -10.11 -5.58
C ALA A 54 6.13 -9.18 -6.09
N TRP A 55 6.33 -7.85 -6.08
CA TRP A 55 5.31 -6.85 -6.37
C TRP A 55 4.58 -7.08 -7.70
N ARG A 56 5.31 -7.27 -8.81
CA ARG A 56 4.71 -7.54 -10.11
C ARG A 56 4.17 -8.96 -10.26
N ALA A 57 4.81 -9.95 -9.64
CA ALA A 57 4.33 -11.32 -9.65
C ALA A 57 2.99 -11.46 -8.92
N ALA A 58 2.80 -10.74 -7.81
CA ALA A 58 1.53 -10.69 -7.10
C ALA A 58 0.41 -10.08 -7.96
N ALA A 59 0.70 -8.99 -8.68
CA ALA A 59 -0.25 -8.40 -9.63
C ALA A 59 -0.66 -9.38 -10.73
N ALA A 60 0.30 -10.11 -11.30
CA ALA A 60 0.05 -11.09 -12.35
C ALA A 60 -0.79 -12.27 -11.83
N SER A 61 -0.51 -12.78 -10.64
CA SER A 61 -1.30 -13.84 -9.99
C SER A 61 -2.75 -13.39 -9.75
N LEU A 62 -2.96 -12.20 -9.20
CA LEU A 62 -4.31 -11.67 -8.98
C LEU A 62 -5.06 -11.42 -10.31
N HIS A 63 -4.38 -10.90 -11.32
CA HIS A 63 -4.99 -10.74 -12.65
C HIS A 63 -5.45 -12.08 -13.23
N ALA A 64 -4.61 -13.12 -13.15
CA ALA A 64 -4.96 -14.48 -13.56
C ALA A 64 -6.10 -15.07 -12.73
N ALA A 65 -6.23 -14.67 -11.46
CA ALA A 65 -7.32 -15.07 -10.57
C ALA A 65 -8.63 -14.30 -10.80
N GLY A 66 -8.68 -13.37 -11.77
CA GLY A 66 -9.91 -12.65 -12.17
C GLY A 66 -10.04 -11.22 -11.65
N PHE A 67 -9.01 -10.66 -11.01
CA PHE A 67 -8.97 -9.24 -10.64
C PHE A 67 -8.61 -8.40 -11.86
N ASP A 68 -9.57 -8.22 -12.74
CA ASP A 68 -9.40 -7.53 -14.03
C ASP A 68 -9.59 -6.01 -13.97
N TYR A 69 -10.18 -5.50 -12.88
CA TYR A 69 -10.38 -4.08 -12.69
C TYR A 69 -9.29 -3.46 -11.83
N PHE A 70 -8.42 -2.68 -12.48
CA PHE A 70 -7.40 -1.88 -11.84
C PHE A 70 -8.00 -0.57 -11.30
N CYS A 71 -8.00 -0.39 -9.97
CA CYS A 71 -8.59 0.80 -9.35
C CYS A 71 -7.58 1.93 -9.24
N TYR A 72 -6.44 1.68 -8.59
CA TYR A 72 -5.35 2.64 -8.45
C TYR A 72 -4.04 1.97 -8.05
N LEU A 73 -2.95 2.70 -8.25
CA LEU A 73 -1.64 2.46 -7.67
C LEU A 73 -1.09 3.81 -7.19
N SER A 74 -0.52 3.83 -6.00
CA SER A 74 0.11 5.01 -5.41
C SER A 74 1.10 4.58 -4.33
N ALA A 75 1.65 5.54 -3.60
CA ALA A 75 2.48 5.29 -2.44
C ALA A 75 1.99 6.08 -1.22
N ILE A 76 2.52 5.74 -0.06
CA ILE A 76 2.33 6.50 1.16
C ILE A 76 3.68 6.70 1.84
N ASP A 77 3.89 7.91 2.35
CA ASP A 77 4.94 8.24 3.30
C ASP A 77 4.35 8.14 4.71
N TRP A 78 4.80 7.15 5.49
CA TRP A 78 4.35 6.91 6.86
C TRP A 78 4.98 7.83 7.90
N MET A 79 5.95 8.65 7.51
CA MET A 79 6.51 9.64 8.43
C MET A 79 5.38 10.55 8.94
N PRO A 80 5.31 10.84 10.24
CA PRO A 80 4.36 11.81 10.76
C PRO A 80 4.55 13.18 10.12
N SER A 81 3.44 13.87 9.85
CA SER A 81 3.50 15.22 9.29
C SER A 81 4.30 16.15 10.21
N PRO A 82 5.27 16.91 9.70
CA PRO A 82 6.03 17.87 10.48
C PRO A 82 5.16 19.02 11.00
N TYR A 83 3.97 19.21 10.42
CA TYR A 83 3.02 20.28 10.75
C TYR A 83 1.83 19.80 11.59
N GLY A 84 1.87 18.56 12.12
CA GLY A 84 0.78 18.01 12.91
C GLY A 84 -0.41 17.49 12.10
N ARG A 85 -1.54 17.28 12.77
CA ARG A 85 -2.81 16.84 12.17
C ARG A 85 -3.85 17.92 12.40
N GLY A 86 -4.22 18.64 11.37
CA GLY A 86 -5.24 19.66 11.40
C GLY A 86 -4.71 21.06 11.74
N GLU A 87 -5.61 21.99 12.01
CA GLU A 87 -5.28 23.35 12.39
C GLU A 87 -4.87 23.36 13.86
N ASP A 88 -3.60 23.68 14.12
CA ASP A 88 -3.13 23.90 15.49
C ASP A 88 -3.77 25.15 16.05
N ASP A 89 -4.26 25.10 17.31
CA ASP A 89 -4.75 26.29 18.02
C ASP A 89 -3.55 27.23 18.30
N PRO A 90 -3.50 28.43 17.72
CA PRO A 90 -2.36 29.34 17.87
C PRO A 90 -2.21 29.83 19.32
N THR A 91 -3.18 29.59 20.19
CA THR A 91 -3.14 29.96 21.62
C THR A 91 -2.55 28.87 22.51
N GLN A 92 -2.34 27.67 21.96
CA GLN A 92 -1.76 26.52 22.67
C GLN A 92 -0.29 26.32 22.23
N PRO A 93 0.57 25.84 23.13
CA PRO A 93 1.90 25.41 22.69
C PRO A 93 1.74 24.24 21.71
N PRO A 94 2.56 24.20 20.62
CA PRO A 94 2.48 23.10 19.65
C PRO A 94 2.69 21.76 20.37
N PRO A 95 1.93 20.71 20.01
CA PRO A 95 2.07 19.39 20.61
C PRO A 95 3.47 18.85 20.34
N GLU A 96 3.97 18.03 21.26
CA GLU A 96 5.24 17.34 21.07
C GLU A 96 5.14 16.44 19.82
N ARG A 97 6.07 16.66 18.88
CA ARG A 97 6.09 15.94 17.60
C ARG A 97 6.65 14.55 17.81
N THR A 98 5.90 13.54 17.42
CA THR A 98 6.38 12.17 17.35
C THR A 98 7.02 11.90 15.98
N THR A 99 8.12 11.15 15.97
CA THR A 99 8.73 10.59 14.76
C THR A 99 8.43 9.10 14.60
N GLU A 100 7.57 8.56 15.49
CA GLU A 100 7.18 7.15 15.45
C GLU A 100 6.33 6.86 14.20
N ILE A 101 6.83 5.95 13.36
CA ILE A 101 6.13 5.48 12.17
C ILE A 101 5.20 4.33 12.56
N LYS A 102 3.91 4.45 12.19
CA LYS A 102 2.88 3.41 12.39
C LYS A 102 2.22 3.09 11.07
N GLN A 103 2.62 1.97 10.48
CA GLN A 103 1.98 1.45 9.27
C GLN A 103 0.59 0.90 9.59
N GLY A 104 -0.34 1.04 8.63
CA GLY A 104 -1.72 0.57 8.77
C GLY A 104 -1.87 -0.95 8.62
N TYR A 105 -2.99 -1.39 8.05
CA TYR A 105 -3.33 -2.80 7.88
C TYR A 105 -2.23 -3.62 7.20
N ALA A 106 -2.07 -4.87 7.62
CA ALA A 106 -0.99 -5.78 7.22
C ALA A 106 0.42 -5.27 7.55
N GLY A 107 0.53 -4.28 8.44
CA GLY A 107 1.79 -3.79 8.97
C GLY A 107 2.73 -3.15 7.94
N GLY A 108 4.01 -3.06 8.29
CA GLY A 108 5.07 -2.54 7.43
C GLY A 108 6.35 -2.32 8.23
N GLU A 109 7.47 -2.11 7.51
CA GLU A 109 8.81 -1.98 8.12
C GLU A 109 9.56 -0.74 7.61
N THR A 110 9.07 -0.10 6.52
CA THR A 110 9.75 1.03 5.88
C THR A 110 8.91 2.30 5.94
N ARG A 111 9.55 3.45 5.72
CA ARG A 111 8.89 4.75 5.62
C ARG A 111 7.93 4.81 4.43
N PHE A 112 8.39 4.37 3.26
CA PHE A 112 7.57 4.35 2.05
C PHE A 112 6.96 2.98 1.81
N GLN A 113 5.68 2.97 1.47
CA GLN A 113 4.99 1.76 1.01
C GLN A 113 4.26 2.04 -0.29
N MET A 114 4.37 1.11 -1.23
CA MET A 114 3.46 1.06 -2.38
C MET A 114 2.10 0.57 -1.94
N LEU A 115 1.07 1.14 -2.54
CA LEU A 115 -0.32 0.71 -2.40
C LEU A 115 -0.92 0.51 -3.78
N ALA A 116 -1.66 -0.57 -3.98
CA ALA A 116 -2.46 -0.76 -5.18
C ALA A 116 -3.76 -1.49 -4.86
N ARG A 117 -4.86 -1.06 -5.47
CA ARG A 117 -6.16 -1.70 -5.31
C ARG A 117 -6.63 -2.32 -6.62
N LEU A 118 -7.08 -3.56 -6.51
CA LEU A 118 -7.64 -4.36 -7.59
C LEU A 118 -9.02 -4.85 -7.19
N THR A 119 -9.91 -5.03 -8.15
CA THR A 119 -11.26 -5.54 -7.91
C THR A 119 -11.62 -6.60 -8.93
N ASP A 120 -12.20 -7.71 -8.45
CA ASP A 120 -12.95 -8.62 -9.27
C ASP A 120 -14.41 -8.17 -9.27
N THR A 121 -14.83 -7.62 -10.40
CA THR A 121 -16.19 -7.05 -10.55
C THR A 121 -17.28 -8.11 -10.64
N LYS A 122 -16.91 -9.36 -10.94
CA LYS A 122 -17.86 -10.48 -11.04
C LYS A 122 -18.17 -11.09 -9.69
N ARG A 123 -17.15 -11.23 -8.83
CA ARG A 123 -17.29 -11.76 -7.47
C ARG A 123 -17.53 -10.67 -6.42
N HIS A 124 -17.50 -9.40 -6.83
CA HIS A 124 -17.65 -8.20 -5.97
C HIS A 124 -16.67 -8.21 -4.78
N VAL A 125 -15.42 -8.54 -5.05
CA VAL A 125 -14.35 -8.56 -4.05
C VAL A 125 -13.20 -7.66 -4.47
N GLY A 126 -12.70 -6.85 -3.54
CA GLY A 126 -11.52 -6.02 -3.70
C GLY A 126 -10.35 -6.52 -2.87
N VAL A 127 -9.14 -6.26 -3.32
CA VAL A 127 -7.91 -6.48 -2.57
C VAL A 127 -7.02 -5.25 -2.66
N THR A 128 -6.44 -4.86 -1.54
CA THR A 128 -5.40 -3.83 -1.51
C THR A 128 -4.06 -4.49 -1.24
N LEU A 129 -3.15 -4.36 -2.19
CA LEU A 129 -1.77 -4.80 -2.04
C LEU A 129 -0.92 -3.68 -1.46
N LYS A 130 0.06 -4.06 -0.63
CA LYS A 130 1.11 -3.21 -0.09
C LYS A 130 2.47 -3.83 -0.36
N ALA A 131 3.49 -3.00 -0.59
CA ALA A 131 4.88 -3.44 -0.56
C ALA A 131 5.74 -2.40 0.14
N ASP A 132 6.60 -2.85 1.05
CA ASP A 132 7.59 -1.99 1.69
C ASP A 132 8.66 -1.61 0.66
N VAL A 133 8.98 -0.32 0.56
CA VAL A 133 10.03 0.16 -0.35
C VAL A 133 11.20 0.64 0.47
N PRO A 134 12.35 -0.05 0.44
CA PRO A 134 13.55 0.37 1.17
C PRO A 134 14.06 1.73 0.71
N ASP A 135 14.50 2.56 1.66
CA ASP A 135 14.98 3.93 1.38
C ASP A 135 16.26 3.93 0.53
N ASP A 136 17.08 2.90 0.64
CA ASP A 136 18.32 2.71 -0.12
C ASP A 136 18.11 2.07 -1.51
N ALA A 137 16.91 1.56 -1.77
CA ALA A 137 16.51 0.92 -3.02
C ALA A 137 15.08 1.34 -3.42
N LEU A 138 14.86 2.65 -3.54
CA LEU A 138 13.55 3.26 -3.70
C LEU A 138 12.97 3.00 -5.10
N ALA A 139 12.68 1.73 -5.40
CA ALA A 139 12.10 1.30 -6.67
C ALA A 139 11.32 -0.01 -6.54
N VAL A 140 10.33 -0.18 -7.40
CA VAL A 140 9.55 -1.42 -7.59
C VAL A 140 9.45 -1.76 -9.06
N ASP A 141 9.04 -2.98 -9.38
CA ASP A 141 8.76 -3.36 -10.77
C ASP A 141 7.46 -2.75 -11.29
N SER A 142 7.48 -2.22 -12.51
CA SER A 142 6.30 -1.66 -13.18
C SER A 142 5.21 -2.71 -13.38
N TRP A 143 3.96 -2.31 -13.17
CA TRP A 143 2.76 -3.12 -13.42
C TRP A 143 2.20 -2.98 -14.82
N ILE A 144 2.74 -2.09 -15.66
CA ILE A 144 2.25 -1.87 -17.03
C ILE A 144 2.07 -3.17 -17.83
N PRO A 145 2.98 -4.18 -17.73
CA PRO A 145 2.79 -5.44 -18.46
C PRO A 145 1.56 -6.24 -18.04
N VAL A 146 1.02 -5.96 -16.84
CA VAL A 146 -0.17 -6.64 -16.29
C VAL A 146 -1.41 -5.75 -16.42
N TYR A 147 -1.29 -4.49 -16.04
CA TYR A 147 -2.37 -3.50 -16.06
C TYR A 147 -1.91 -2.24 -16.79
N ALA A 148 -2.38 -2.04 -18.00
CA ALA A 148 -1.99 -0.86 -18.80
C ALA A 148 -2.34 0.47 -18.10
N GLY A 149 -3.39 0.49 -17.26
CA GLY A 149 -3.78 1.65 -16.46
C GLY A 149 -2.73 2.09 -15.43
N ALA A 150 -1.80 1.21 -15.05
CA ALA A 150 -0.73 1.53 -14.12
C ALA A 150 0.21 2.63 -14.65
N ASN A 151 0.34 2.80 -15.95
CA ASN A 151 1.24 3.77 -16.57
C ASN A 151 1.16 5.17 -15.94
N TRP A 152 -0.02 5.74 -15.88
CA TRP A 152 -0.19 7.11 -15.35
C TRP A 152 -0.05 7.16 -13.83
N HIS A 153 -0.50 6.14 -13.13
CA HIS A 153 -0.36 6.04 -11.68
C HIS A 153 1.10 5.90 -11.24
N GLU A 154 1.91 5.14 -12.00
CA GLU A 154 3.34 4.99 -11.75
C GLU A 154 4.08 6.31 -11.99
N ARG A 155 3.75 7.04 -13.05
CA ARG A 155 4.31 8.38 -13.30
C ARG A 155 3.94 9.37 -12.20
N GLU A 156 2.68 9.41 -11.76
CA GLU A 156 2.22 10.22 -10.64
C GLU A 156 2.98 9.86 -9.36
N THR A 157 3.08 8.57 -9.03
CA THR A 157 3.77 8.10 -7.83
C THR A 157 5.26 8.44 -7.88
N HIS A 158 5.89 8.30 -9.03
CA HIS A 158 7.27 8.71 -9.24
C HIS A 158 7.46 10.21 -8.99
N GLU A 159 6.63 11.03 -9.58
CA GLU A 159 6.67 12.49 -9.46
C GLU A 159 6.44 12.96 -8.02
N MET A 160 5.49 12.34 -7.31
CA MET A 160 5.10 12.77 -5.96
C MET A 160 6.00 12.24 -4.86
N PHE A 161 6.58 11.05 -5.01
CA PHE A 161 7.36 10.38 -3.96
C PHE A 161 8.80 10.06 -4.36
N GLY A 162 9.17 10.14 -5.63
CA GLY A 162 10.50 9.78 -6.13
C GLY A 162 10.75 8.26 -6.20
N ILE A 163 9.72 7.44 -6.17
CA ILE A 163 9.84 5.99 -6.30
C ILE A 163 10.05 5.64 -7.77
N GLY A 164 11.08 4.85 -8.07
CA GLY A 164 11.37 4.34 -9.40
C GLY A 164 10.49 3.15 -9.79
N PHE A 165 10.24 2.97 -11.09
CA PHE A 165 9.49 1.82 -11.61
C PHE A 165 10.30 1.09 -12.68
N ASN A 166 10.88 -0.06 -12.31
CA ASN A 166 11.71 -0.86 -13.20
C ASN A 166 10.89 -1.38 -14.39
N GLY A 167 11.33 -1.04 -15.59
CA GLY A 167 10.66 -1.45 -16.83
C GLY A 167 9.53 -0.51 -17.27
N HIS A 168 9.30 0.62 -16.57
CA HIS A 168 8.41 1.67 -17.08
C HIS A 168 9.03 2.33 -18.32
N PRO A 169 8.28 2.53 -19.43
CA PRO A 169 8.85 3.04 -20.67
C PRO A 169 9.22 4.51 -20.64
N ASP A 170 8.55 5.33 -19.80
CA ASP A 170 8.72 6.78 -19.80
C ASP A 170 8.14 7.40 -18.50
N LEU A 171 9.01 7.68 -17.51
CA LEU A 171 8.65 8.26 -16.19
C LEU A 171 8.65 9.80 -16.18
N ARG A 172 8.40 10.45 -17.32
CA ARG A 172 8.28 11.92 -17.34
C ARG A 172 7.13 12.41 -16.46
N ASN A 173 7.25 13.62 -15.94
CA ASN A 173 6.23 14.28 -15.12
C ASN A 173 4.86 14.30 -15.80
N ILE A 174 3.80 14.26 -14.99
CA ILE A 174 2.39 14.29 -15.44
C ILE A 174 1.65 15.54 -14.95
N TYR A 175 2.01 16.08 -13.77
CA TYR A 175 1.37 17.25 -13.16
C TYR A 175 2.31 18.44 -13.01
N LEU A 176 3.58 18.20 -12.65
CA LEU A 176 4.52 19.25 -12.30
C LEU A 176 5.31 19.74 -13.52
N PRO A 177 5.71 21.01 -13.54
CA PRO A 177 6.65 21.50 -14.54
C PRO A 177 7.97 20.73 -14.53
N THR A 178 8.65 20.67 -15.67
CA THR A 178 9.91 19.94 -15.81
C THR A 178 11.00 20.46 -14.87
N GLU A 179 10.96 21.75 -14.53
CA GLU A 179 11.91 22.43 -13.66
C GLU A 179 11.55 22.32 -12.16
N PHE A 180 10.47 21.63 -11.81
CA PHE A 180 10.11 21.48 -10.40
C PHE A 180 11.11 20.57 -9.69
N GLU A 181 11.66 21.06 -8.58
CA GLU A 181 12.59 20.33 -7.74
C GLU A 181 11.89 19.77 -6.49
N GLY A 182 12.13 18.49 -6.19
CA GLY A 182 11.60 17.80 -5.02
C GLY A 182 10.38 16.92 -5.31
N TYR A 183 9.82 16.36 -4.25
CA TYR A 183 8.73 15.38 -4.29
C TYR A 183 7.60 15.82 -3.33
N PRO A 184 6.51 16.41 -3.84
CA PRO A 184 5.55 17.16 -3.02
C PRO A 184 4.82 16.36 -1.95
N LEU A 185 4.71 15.04 -2.08
CA LEU A 185 3.99 14.21 -1.10
C LEU A 185 4.90 13.54 -0.07
N ARG A 186 6.21 13.79 -0.13
CA ARG A 186 7.10 13.44 0.98
C ARG A 186 6.88 14.37 2.17
N LYS A 187 7.10 13.86 3.37
CA LYS A 187 6.93 14.60 4.63
C LYS A 187 8.26 15.03 5.28
N ASP A 188 9.32 15.11 4.51
CA ASP A 188 10.64 15.65 4.88
C ASP A 188 10.84 17.08 4.43
#